data_a55a9ffdd8ca0a2cbd0fd4ab37983c97
#
_entry.id   a55a9ffdd8ca0a2cbd0fd4ab37983c97
#
_cell.length_a   1.000
_cell.length_b   1.000
_cell.length_c   1.000
_cell.angle_alpha   90.00
_cell.angle_beta   90.00
_cell.angle_gamma   90.00
#
_symmetry.space_group_name_H-M   'P 1'
#
loop_
_entity.id
_entity.type
_entity.pdbx_description
1 polymer ?
#
loop_
_entity_poly.entity_id
_entity_poly.type
_entity_poly.pdbx_seq_one_letter_code
_entity_poly.pdbx_strand_id
1 'polypeptide(L)'
;MYRDWLMRGKSQNKLRLFVQAAFCALSNGYVLGFSRKEIFEGATKYICAPGLNCYSCPAAVFSCPIGSLQAVLSSRDYKISLYVIGLLTVFGVFLGRAVCGFLCPFGLLQDLLFKIPFAKKIRRLPKDGALRYLRFFILGVFVILLPLFVVDITGLGEPWFCKWICPAGTLGGGIPLVLLNSAMRGAAGFIFRWKIVILALTLLLSVVIYRPFCRYVCPLGAIYGVFNKISFYRFKVDEEKCTKCGACQKTCKLDIPVWRNPNSADCIRCGECKAICPHSAISVGI
;
A
#
# COMPACT_ATOMS: atom_id res chain seq x y z
N MET A 1 -1.32 24.74 -25.46
CA MET A 1 -2.49 24.11 -24.80
C MET A 1 -2.26 22.62 -24.48
N TYR A 2 -2.09 21.67 -25.45
CA TYR A 2 -1.84 20.24 -25.15
C TYR A 2 -0.52 19.99 -24.38
N ARG A 3 0.57 20.70 -24.69
CA ARG A 3 1.86 20.61 -23.98
C ARG A 3 1.76 21.06 -22.52
N ASP A 4 0.99 22.10 -22.22
CA ASP A 4 0.85 22.64 -20.86
C ASP A 4 0.12 21.65 -19.93
N TRP A 5 -0.85 20.90 -20.44
CA TRP A 5 -1.53 19.87 -19.67
C TRP A 5 -0.64 18.65 -19.38
N LEU A 6 0.17 18.23 -20.34
CA LEU A 6 1.16 17.17 -20.10
C LEU A 6 2.19 17.62 -19.04
N MET A 7 2.57 18.87 -19.04
CA MET A 7 3.48 19.43 -18.04
C MET A 7 2.84 19.48 -16.65
N ARG A 8 1.57 19.86 -16.53
CA ARG A 8 0.81 19.84 -15.27
C ARG A 8 0.70 18.43 -14.69
N GLY A 9 0.40 17.42 -15.52
CA GLY A 9 0.36 16.03 -15.10
C GLY A 9 1.72 15.50 -14.59
N LYS A 10 2.81 15.87 -15.26
CA LYS A 10 4.18 15.55 -14.83
C LYS A 10 4.54 16.23 -13.51
N SER A 11 4.13 17.48 -13.29
CA SER A 11 4.37 18.22 -12.05
C SER A 11 3.63 17.59 -10.87
N GLN A 12 2.36 17.24 -11.02
CA GLN A 12 1.58 16.55 -10.00
C GLN A 12 2.22 15.21 -9.58
N ASN A 13 2.70 14.43 -10.55
CA ASN A 13 3.37 13.17 -10.26
C ASN A 13 4.71 13.37 -9.53
N LYS A 14 5.47 14.42 -9.85
CA LYS A 14 6.71 14.77 -9.14
C LYS A 14 6.44 15.13 -7.68
N LEU A 15 5.45 16.01 -7.43
CA LEU A 15 5.06 16.40 -6.07
C LEU A 15 4.62 15.18 -5.25
N ARG A 16 3.78 14.31 -5.82
CA ARG A 16 3.34 13.09 -5.17
C ARG A 16 4.51 12.19 -4.77
N LEU A 17 5.45 11.95 -5.70
CA LEU A 17 6.62 11.13 -5.44
C LEU A 17 7.55 11.76 -4.40
N PHE A 18 7.69 13.08 -4.40
CA PHE A 18 8.46 13.79 -3.38
C PHE A 18 7.86 13.60 -1.98
N VAL A 19 6.55 13.83 -1.82
CA VAL A 19 5.84 13.62 -0.55
C VAL A 19 5.99 12.17 -0.08
N GLN A 20 5.86 11.21 -1.00
CA GLN A 20 5.99 9.79 -0.69
C GLN A 20 7.41 9.39 -0.30
N ALA A 21 8.43 9.98 -0.95
CA ALA A 21 9.83 9.76 -0.60
C ALA A 21 10.19 10.40 0.75
N ALA A 22 9.72 11.61 1.00
CA ALA A 22 9.90 12.29 2.28
C ALA A 22 9.27 11.50 3.43
N PHE A 23 8.05 11.00 3.25
CA PHE A 23 7.39 10.16 4.26
C PHE A 23 8.10 8.81 4.42
N CYS A 24 8.61 8.21 3.34
CA CYS A 24 9.41 7.00 3.41
C CYS A 24 10.70 7.21 4.22
N ALA A 25 11.41 8.31 4.00
CA ALA A 25 12.60 8.69 4.76
C ALA A 25 12.25 8.93 6.26
N LEU A 26 11.17 9.65 6.53
CA LEU A 26 10.70 9.90 7.89
C LEU A 26 10.33 8.60 8.62
N SER A 27 9.60 7.71 7.96
CA SER A 27 9.13 6.46 8.57
C SER A 27 10.21 5.39 8.72
N ASN A 28 11.35 5.54 8.02
CA ASN A 28 12.52 4.65 8.07
C ASN A 28 13.81 5.42 8.40
N GLY A 29 13.72 6.40 9.30
CA GLY A 29 14.80 7.31 9.64
C GLY A 29 15.90 6.70 10.52
N TYR A 30 15.68 5.56 11.16
CA TYR A 30 16.66 4.94 12.06
C TYR A 30 17.66 4.07 11.31
N VAL A 31 18.48 4.69 10.45
CA VAL A 31 19.49 3.98 9.64
C VAL A 31 20.55 3.29 10.52
N LEU A 32 20.81 3.80 11.72
CA LEU A 32 21.74 3.20 12.69
C LEU A 32 21.36 1.77 13.11
N GLY A 33 20.09 1.38 12.98
CA GLY A 33 19.61 0.03 13.27
C GLY A 33 20.29 -1.04 12.41
N PHE A 34 20.71 -0.70 11.19
CA PHE A 34 21.47 -1.62 10.34
C PHE A 34 22.90 -1.84 10.85
N SER A 35 23.57 -0.80 11.36
CA SER A 35 24.91 -0.91 11.93
C SER A 35 24.91 -1.62 13.26
N ARG A 36 23.92 -1.33 14.12
CA ARG A 36 23.77 -1.94 15.44
C ARG A 36 23.17 -3.33 15.41
N LYS A 37 22.62 -3.76 14.27
CA LYS A 37 21.89 -5.04 14.08
C LYS A 37 20.66 -5.17 14.99
N GLU A 38 20.06 -4.05 15.36
CA GLU A 38 18.95 -3.95 16.31
C GLU A 38 17.72 -3.35 15.62
N ILE A 39 16.54 -3.72 16.10
CA ILE A 39 15.29 -3.09 15.70
C ILE A 39 15.07 -1.88 16.61
N PHE A 40 14.59 -0.78 16.04
CA PHE A 40 14.27 0.41 16.81
C PHE A 40 13.18 0.13 17.87
N GLU A 41 13.44 0.46 19.12
CA GLU A 41 12.53 0.23 20.27
C GLU A 41 12.03 1.53 20.93
N GLY A 42 12.22 2.67 20.28
CA GLY A 42 11.78 3.97 20.80
C GLY A 42 10.26 4.11 20.87
N ALA A 43 9.77 5.10 21.65
CA ALA A 43 8.35 5.37 21.90
C ALA A 43 7.51 5.53 20.62
N THR A 44 8.09 6.04 19.53
CA THR A 44 7.39 6.18 18.24
C THR A 44 6.99 4.85 17.60
N LYS A 45 7.58 3.73 18.04
CA LYS A 45 7.22 2.39 17.58
C LYS A 45 5.78 1.99 17.95
N TYR A 46 5.24 2.59 18.99
CA TYR A 46 3.83 2.38 19.38
C TYR A 46 2.85 3.12 18.46
N ILE A 47 3.34 4.05 17.63
CA ILE A 47 2.52 4.77 16.66
C ILE A 47 2.52 4.01 15.34
N CYS A 48 1.34 3.76 14.79
CA CYS A 48 1.21 3.12 13.47
C CYS A 48 1.35 4.16 12.34
N ALA A 49 2.21 3.88 11.38
CA ALA A 49 2.23 4.63 10.12
C ALA A 49 0.98 4.28 9.29
N PRO A 50 0.36 5.22 8.57
CA PRO A 50 -0.83 4.92 7.78
C PRO A 50 -0.54 4.08 6.53
N GLY A 51 0.74 3.93 6.12
CA GLY A 51 1.19 3.14 4.98
C GLY A 51 1.69 1.74 5.35
N LEU A 52 1.95 0.92 4.33
CA LEU A 52 2.56 -0.40 4.54
C LEU A 52 4.06 -0.25 4.76
N ASN A 53 4.49 -0.32 6.02
CA ASN A 53 5.89 -0.29 6.45
C ASN A 53 6.13 -1.41 7.47
N CYS A 54 7.19 -2.20 7.33
CA CYS A 54 7.42 -3.35 8.21
C CYS A 54 7.92 -2.92 9.59
N TYR A 55 7.23 -3.32 10.65
CA TYR A 55 7.64 -3.05 12.03
C TYR A 55 8.96 -3.75 12.43
N SER A 56 9.30 -4.87 11.77
CA SER A 56 10.56 -5.59 11.99
C SER A 56 11.72 -5.03 11.17
N CYS A 57 11.53 -3.96 10.39
CA CYS A 57 12.62 -3.30 9.70
C CYS A 57 13.54 -2.58 10.71
N PRO A 58 14.87 -2.79 10.67
CA PRO A 58 15.81 -2.08 11.55
C PRO A 58 15.69 -0.56 11.48
N ALA A 59 15.42 -0.01 10.30
CA ALA A 59 15.26 1.43 10.09
C ALA A 59 13.88 1.98 10.49
N ALA A 60 12.85 1.14 10.64
CA ALA A 60 11.48 1.61 10.84
C ALA A 60 11.25 2.17 12.23
N VAL A 61 10.88 3.45 12.30
CA VAL A 61 10.54 4.16 13.55
C VAL A 61 9.07 4.05 13.93
N PHE A 62 8.21 3.60 13.01
CA PHE A 62 6.77 3.40 13.21
C PHE A 62 6.37 1.96 12.95
N SER A 63 5.21 1.54 13.50
CA SER A 63 4.64 0.22 13.28
C SER A 63 3.72 0.15 12.06
N CYS A 64 3.55 -1.07 11.53
CA CYS A 64 2.63 -1.34 10.44
C CYS A 64 1.21 -1.56 10.98
N PRO A 65 0.17 -0.87 10.47
CA PRO A 65 -1.18 -1.02 10.98
C PRO A 65 -1.76 -2.42 10.72
N ILE A 66 -1.37 -3.10 9.65
CA ILE A 66 -1.80 -4.49 9.39
C ILE A 66 -1.12 -5.46 10.34
N GLY A 67 0.17 -5.25 10.65
CA GLY A 67 0.87 -6.07 11.64
C GLY A 67 0.29 -5.89 13.03
N SER A 68 0.05 -4.64 13.44
CA SER A 68 -0.56 -4.30 14.72
C SER A 68 -2.00 -4.82 14.82
N LEU A 69 -2.79 -4.76 13.76
CA LEU A 69 -4.15 -5.33 13.74
C LEU A 69 -4.12 -6.84 13.96
N GLN A 70 -3.23 -7.57 13.29
CA GLN A 70 -3.09 -9.02 13.49
C GLN A 70 -2.61 -9.34 14.91
N ALA A 71 -1.63 -8.59 15.44
CA ALA A 71 -1.13 -8.79 16.80
C ALA A 71 -2.23 -8.62 17.86
N VAL A 72 -3.12 -7.65 17.64
CA VAL A 72 -4.29 -7.42 18.53
C VAL A 72 -5.32 -8.54 18.41
N LEU A 73 -5.63 -8.99 17.19
CA LEU A 73 -6.59 -10.08 16.96
C LEU A 73 -6.08 -11.43 17.46
N SER A 74 -4.76 -11.62 17.51
CA SER A 74 -4.12 -12.83 17.99
C SER A 74 -3.86 -12.85 19.50
N SER A 75 -4.09 -11.76 20.22
CA SER A 75 -3.94 -11.72 21.68
C SER A 75 -5.21 -12.23 22.37
N ARG A 76 -5.05 -13.09 23.39
CA ARG A 76 -6.17 -13.63 24.21
C ARG A 76 -6.92 -12.56 25.01
N ASP A 77 -6.27 -11.47 25.32
CA ASP A 77 -6.84 -10.42 26.20
C ASP A 77 -7.91 -9.55 25.53
N TYR A 78 -8.43 -9.92 24.36
CA TYR A 78 -9.51 -9.26 23.61
C TYR A 78 -9.64 -7.73 23.82
N LYS A 79 -8.64 -7.12 24.39
CA LYS A 79 -8.51 -5.66 24.41
C LYS A 79 -8.24 -5.21 22.98
N ILE A 80 -9.31 -5.27 22.17
CA ILE A 80 -9.28 -4.74 20.80
C ILE A 80 -8.66 -3.36 20.92
N SER A 81 -7.47 -3.20 20.40
CA SER A 81 -6.85 -1.89 20.42
C SER A 81 -7.65 -1.00 19.47
N LEU A 82 -8.65 -0.35 20.03
CA LEU A 82 -9.48 0.65 19.32
C LEU A 82 -8.59 1.69 18.63
N TYR A 83 -7.35 1.86 19.11
CA TYR A 83 -6.35 2.73 18.51
C TYR A 83 -6.07 2.36 17.04
N VAL A 84 -5.79 1.08 16.72
CA VAL A 84 -5.45 0.67 15.34
C VAL A 84 -6.66 0.82 14.43
N ILE A 85 -7.84 0.39 14.89
CA ILE A 85 -9.08 0.51 14.13
C ILE A 85 -9.43 2.00 13.96
N GLY A 86 -9.34 2.79 15.02
CA GLY A 86 -9.59 4.23 14.99
C GLY A 86 -8.65 4.95 14.01
N LEU A 87 -7.35 4.65 14.05
CA LEU A 87 -6.37 5.21 13.13
C LEU A 87 -6.69 4.86 11.67
N LEU A 88 -6.98 3.60 11.37
CA LEU A 88 -7.36 3.16 10.02
C LEU A 88 -8.65 3.85 9.56
N THR A 89 -9.63 4.01 10.45
CA THR A 89 -10.89 4.70 10.16
C THR A 89 -10.67 6.18 9.91
N VAL A 90 -9.91 6.87 10.75
CA VAL A 90 -9.59 8.30 10.60
C VAL A 90 -8.91 8.54 9.25
N PHE A 91 -7.80 7.86 8.95
CA PHE A 91 -7.13 8.01 7.65
C PHE A 91 -8.01 7.57 6.48
N GLY A 92 -8.85 6.54 6.67
CA GLY A 92 -9.81 6.08 5.68
C GLY A 92 -10.85 7.13 5.35
N VAL A 93 -11.48 7.72 6.37
CA VAL A 93 -12.52 8.75 6.22
C VAL A 93 -11.96 10.05 5.65
N PHE A 94 -10.79 10.50 6.12
CA PHE A 94 -10.22 11.75 5.61
C PHE A 94 -9.61 11.59 4.22
N LEU A 95 -8.78 10.60 4.00
CA LEU A 95 -7.93 10.47 2.81
C LEU A 95 -8.28 9.28 1.90
N GLY A 96 -8.95 8.24 2.43
CA GLY A 96 -9.17 7.01 1.67
C GLY A 96 -7.86 6.42 1.12
N ARG A 97 -7.86 5.96 -0.12
CA ARG A 97 -6.66 5.40 -0.77
C ARG A 97 -5.61 6.45 -1.20
N ALA A 98 -5.82 7.74 -0.97
CA ALA A 98 -4.75 8.72 -1.13
C ALA A 98 -3.54 8.39 -0.23
N VAL A 99 -3.78 7.82 0.96
CA VAL A 99 -2.73 7.25 1.82
C VAL A 99 -1.79 6.33 1.05
N CYS A 100 -2.34 5.40 0.26
CA CYS A 100 -1.54 4.50 -0.56
C CYS A 100 -0.77 5.22 -1.68
N GLY A 101 -1.31 6.36 -2.15
CA GLY A 101 -0.70 7.18 -3.19
C GLY A 101 0.46 8.04 -2.69
N PHE A 102 0.37 8.56 -1.47
CA PHE A 102 1.25 9.61 -0.95
C PHE A 102 2.10 9.18 0.25
N LEU A 103 1.62 8.23 1.09
CA LEU A 103 2.25 7.91 2.38
C LEU A 103 2.75 6.46 2.47
N CYS A 104 2.66 5.65 1.41
CA CYS A 104 3.04 4.25 1.48
C CYS A 104 4.46 4.01 0.93
N PRO A 105 5.46 3.62 1.78
CA PRO A 105 6.82 3.33 1.32
C PRO A 105 6.88 2.19 0.30
N PHE A 106 6.15 1.10 0.53
CA PHE A 106 6.10 -0.02 -0.42
C PHE A 106 5.44 0.35 -1.76
N GLY A 107 4.48 1.31 -1.72
CA GLY A 107 3.90 1.90 -2.92
C GLY A 107 4.92 2.72 -3.72
N LEU A 108 5.83 3.44 -3.05
CA LEU A 108 6.92 4.17 -3.69
C LEU A 108 7.85 3.24 -4.47
N LEU A 109 8.24 2.12 -3.85
CA LEU A 109 9.09 1.11 -4.50
C LEU A 109 8.47 0.61 -5.80
N GLN A 110 7.18 0.25 -5.77
CA GLN A 110 6.47 -0.21 -6.97
C GLN A 110 6.36 0.89 -8.04
N ASP A 111 6.18 2.15 -7.63
CA ASP A 111 6.16 3.28 -8.57
C ASP A 111 7.52 3.51 -9.25
N LEU A 112 8.62 3.33 -8.51
CA LEU A 112 9.97 3.45 -9.05
C LEU A 112 10.28 2.31 -10.03
N LEU A 113 9.93 1.07 -9.69
CA LEU A 113 10.10 -0.08 -10.57
C LEU A 113 9.28 0.06 -11.86
N PHE A 114 8.06 0.58 -11.75
CA PHE A 114 7.23 0.83 -12.93
C PHE A 114 7.80 1.89 -13.88
N LYS A 115 8.70 2.78 -13.41
CA LYS A 115 9.37 3.77 -14.29
C LYS A 115 10.44 3.15 -15.18
N ILE A 116 10.95 1.96 -14.85
CA ILE A 116 11.94 1.26 -15.68
C ILE A 116 11.35 1.07 -17.09
N PRO A 117 12.02 1.52 -18.15
CA PRO A 117 11.53 1.37 -19.51
C PRO A 117 11.57 -0.11 -19.92
N PHE A 118 10.43 -0.76 -19.86
CA PHE A 118 10.25 -2.13 -20.32
C PHE A 118 9.30 -2.15 -21.51
N ALA A 119 9.52 -3.04 -22.46
CA ALA A 119 8.93 -3.01 -23.81
C ALA A 119 7.40 -2.92 -23.81
N LYS A 120 6.70 -3.60 -22.90
CA LYS A 120 5.24 -3.61 -22.87
C LYS A 120 4.69 -3.47 -21.46
N LYS A 121 4.04 -2.33 -21.17
CA LYS A 121 3.30 -2.12 -19.91
C LYS A 121 1.89 -2.67 -20.05
N ILE A 122 1.48 -3.52 -19.10
CA ILE A 122 0.15 -4.12 -19.06
C ILE A 122 -0.73 -3.29 -18.12
N ARG A 123 -1.85 -2.79 -18.64
CA ARG A 123 -2.82 -2.00 -17.83
C ARG A 123 -3.90 -2.88 -17.20
N ARG A 124 -4.31 -3.93 -17.90
CA ARG A 124 -5.32 -4.90 -17.42
C ARG A 124 -4.83 -6.32 -17.64
N LEU A 125 -5.06 -7.16 -16.63
CA LEU A 125 -4.94 -8.61 -16.76
C LEU A 125 -6.26 -9.22 -17.23
N PRO A 126 -6.23 -10.40 -17.88
CA PRO A 126 -7.45 -11.17 -18.08
C PRO A 126 -8.09 -11.44 -16.72
N LYS A 127 -9.42 -11.30 -16.62
CA LYS A 127 -10.19 -11.43 -15.36
C LYS A 127 -9.79 -10.42 -14.25
N ASP A 128 -9.29 -9.24 -14.62
CA ASP A 128 -8.85 -8.19 -13.69
C ASP A 128 -9.90 -7.86 -12.60
N GLY A 129 -11.18 -7.87 -12.96
CA GLY A 129 -12.28 -7.65 -12.02
C GLY A 129 -12.27 -8.66 -10.86
N ALA A 130 -12.18 -9.95 -11.16
CA ALA A 130 -12.13 -11.01 -10.14
C ALA A 130 -10.85 -10.94 -9.30
N LEU A 131 -9.70 -10.69 -9.93
CA LEU A 131 -8.42 -10.56 -9.24
C LEU A 131 -8.41 -9.43 -8.20
N ARG A 132 -9.16 -8.36 -8.42
CA ARG A 132 -9.27 -7.25 -7.46
C ARG A 132 -10.00 -7.63 -6.17
N TYR A 133 -10.85 -8.65 -6.20
CA TYR A 133 -11.51 -9.17 -4.99
C TYR A 133 -10.57 -10.00 -4.12
N LEU A 134 -9.46 -10.52 -4.67
CA LEU A 134 -8.47 -11.31 -3.92
C LEU A 134 -7.94 -10.56 -2.68
N ARG A 135 -7.75 -9.24 -2.76
CA ARG A 135 -7.31 -8.42 -1.60
C ARG A 135 -8.33 -8.44 -0.45
N PHE A 136 -9.65 -8.52 -0.75
CA PHE A 136 -10.68 -8.61 0.27
C PHE A 136 -10.74 -10.01 0.89
N PHE A 137 -10.53 -11.03 0.06
CA PHE A 137 -10.36 -12.40 0.54
C PHE A 137 -9.15 -12.51 1.49
N ILE A 138 -7.99 -11.95 1.09
CA ILE A 138 -6.78 -11.94 1.93
C ILE A 138 -7.04 -11.15 3.23
N LEU A 139 -7.72 -10.02 3.17
CA LEU A 139 -8.09 -9.26 4.37
C LEU A 139 -8.98 -10.09 5.29
N GLY A 140 -10.04 -10.71 4.79
CA GLY A 140 -10.96 -11.52 5.59
C GLY A 140 -10.30 -12.75 6.18
N VAL A 141 -9.63 -13.55 5.36
CA VAL A 141 -9.07 -14.83 5.78
C VAL A 141 -7.74 -14.66 6.54
N PHE A 142 -6.73 -14.03 5.91
CA PHE A 142 -5.36 -14.01 6.46
C PHE A 142 -5.11 -12.94 7.51
N VAL A 143 -5.89 -11.86 7.51
CA VAL A 143 -5.70 -10.76 8.48
C VAL A 143 -6.69 -10.84 9.63
N ILE A 144 -7.91 -11.35 9.41
CA ILE A 144 -8.95 -11.39 10.43
C ILE A 144 -9.19 -12.80 10.94
N LEU A 145 -9.65 -13.74 10.08
CA LEU A 145 -10.09 -15.05 10.52
C LEU A 145 -8.95 -15.92 11.07
N LEU A 146 -7.87 -16.09 10.33
CA LEU A 146 -6.77 -16.97 10.76
C LEU A 146 -6.12 -16.50 12.07
N PRO A 147 -5.75 -15.20 12.27
CA PRO A 147 -5.21 -14.75 13.55
C PRO A 147 -6.18 -14.91 14.73
N LEU A 148 -7.49 -14.85 14.45
CA LEU A 148 -8.51 -14.95 15.50
C LEU A 148 -8.80 -16.39 15.93
N PHE A 149 -8.86 -17.33 14.97
CA PHE A 149 -9.29 -18.71 15.22
C PHE A 149 -8.16 -19.73 15.32
N VAL A 150 -7.03 -19.47 14.63
CA VAL A 150 -5.88 -20.38 14.65
C VAL A 150 -4.87 -19.88 15.67
N VAL A 151 -5.03 -20.35 16.90
CA VAL A 151 -4.14 -20.04 18.02
C VAL A 151 -3.23 -21.24 18.30
N ASP A 152 -2.00 -20.97 18.71
CA ASP A 152 -1.02 -21.99 19.08
C ASP A 152 -1.35 -22.58 20.48
N ILE A 153 -0.61 -23.61 20.90
CA ILE A 153 -0.74 -24.29 22.20
C ILE A 153 -0.63 -23.26 23.36
N THR A 154 0.12 -22.17 23.15
CA THR A 154 0.24 -21.05 24.10
C THR A 154 -0.97 -20.12 24.11
N GLY A 155 -1.92 -20.32 23.18
CA GLY A 155 -3.11 -19.46 23.01
C GLY A 155 -2.82 -18.15 22.30
N LEU A 156 -1.66 -17.99 21.67
CA LEU A 156 -1.30 -16.86 20.84
C LEU A 156 -1.53 -17.19 19.37
N GLY A 157 -2.24 -16.31 18.66
CA GLY A 157 -2.40 -16.43 17.22
C GLY A 157 -1.17 -15.92 16.46
N GLU A 158 -0.93 -16.45 15.28
CA GLU A 158 0.16 -16.00 14.42
C GLU A 158 -0.29 -14.90 13.46
N PRO A 159 0.62 -13.95 13.10
CA PRO A 159 0.33 -12.94 12.09
C PRO A 159 0.44 -13.56 10.68
N TRP A 160 -0.55 -14.32 10.25
CA TRP A 160 -0.57 -15.14 9.03
C TRP A 160 -0.22 -14.36 7.77
N PHE A 161 -0.80 -13.17 7.57
CA PHE A 161 -0.48 -12.36 6.41
C PHE A 161 1.00 -11.92 6.41
N CYS A 162 1.52 -11.46 7.55
CA CYS A 162 2.91 -11.03 7.67
C CYS A 162 3.88 -12.19 7.51
N LYS A 163 3.52 -13.38 8.04
CA LYS A 163 4.35 -14.59 8.01
C LYS A 163 4.41 -15.19 6.60
N TRP A 164 3.30 -15.25 5.88
CA TRP A 164 3.19 -16.03 4.64
C TRP A 164 3.17 -15.21 3.35
N ILE A 165 2.63 -14.00 3.36
CA ILE A 165 2.30 -13.26 2.12
C ILE A 165 3.06 -11.94 1.99
N CYS A 166 3.32 -11.21 3.08
CA CYS A 166 3.76 -9.81 3.02
C CYS A 166 5.17 -9.64 2.42
N PRO A 167 5.33 -9.10 1.18
CA PRO A 167 6.64 -8.84 0.58
C PRO A 167 7.35 -7.64 1.22
N ALA A 168 6.60 -6.66 1.76
CA ALA A 168 7.19 -5.53 2.48
C ALA A 168 7.91 -5.99 3.75
N GLY A 169 7.35 -7.01 4.44
CA GLY A 169 8.00 -7.64 5.59
C GLY A 169 9.26 -8.40 5.21
N THR A 170 9.27 -9.05 4.07
CA THR A 170 10.46 -9.77 3.57
C THR A 170 11.57 -8.79 3.21
N LEU A 171 11.24 -7.73 2.48
CA LEU A 171 12.20 -6.72 2.04
C LEU A 171 12.77 -5.89 3.20
N GLY A 172 11.90 -5.37 4.07
CA GLY A 172 12.30 -4.43 5.13
C GLY A 172 12.83 -5.12 6.39
N GLY A 173 12.30 -6.29 6.74
CA GLY A 173 12.69 -7.03 7.95
C GLY A 173 13.45 -8.32 7.64
N GLY A 174 12.85 -9.22 6.85
CA GLY A 174 13.40 -10.56 6.64
C GLY A 174 14.79 -10.56 6.06
N ILE A 175 15.03 -9.91 4.94
CA ILE A 175 16.34 -9.86 4.28
C ILE A 175 17.37 -9.17 5.17
N PRO A 176 17.16 -7.94 5.68
CA PRO A 176 18.13 -7.28 6.53
C PRO A 176 18.49 -8.09 7.77
N LEU A 177 17.51 -8.65 8.49
CA LEU A 177 17.77 -9.40 9.72
C LEU A 177 18.55 -10.68 9.46
N VAL A 178 18.24 -11.41 8.38
CA VAL A 178 18.98 -12.63 8.00
C VAL A 178 20.42 -12.30 7.56
N LEU A 179 20.64 -11.17 6.88
CA LEU A 179 21.99 -10.75 6.48
C LEU A 179 22.83 -10.27 7.67
N LEU A 180 22.22 -9.56 8.61
CA LEU A 180 22.90 -8.93 9.73
C LEU A 180 23.17 -9.88 10.90
N ASN A 181 22.32 -10.90 11.09
CA ASN A 181 22.37 -11.80 12.24
C ASN A 181 22.65 -13.26 11.81
N SER A 182 23.74 -13.83 12.30
CA SER A 182 24.15 -15.22 11.98
C SER A 182 23.18 -16.27 12.52
N ALA A 183 22.59 -16.04 13.70
CA ALA A 183 21.58 -16.94 14.27
C ALA A 183 20.30 -16.99 13.39
N MET A 184 19.87 -15.85 12.85
CA MET A 184 18.72 -15.79 11.94
C MET A 184 18.99 -16.48 10.60
N ARG A 185 20.24 -16.52 10.15
CA ARG A 185 20.63 -17.31 8.95
C ARG A 185 20.41 -18.79 9.12
N GLY A 186 20.78 -19.34 10.27
CA GLY A 186 20.53 -20.75 10.59
C GLY A 186 19.06 -21.10 10.67
N ALA A 187 18.23 -20.18 11.13
CA ALA A 187 16.76 -20.32 11.22
C ALA A 187 16.02 -20.06 9.91
N ALA A 188 16.69 -19.60 8.85
CA ALA A 188 16.11 -19.27 7.56
C ALA A 188 15.68 -20.52 6.78
N GLY A 189 14.50 -21.06 7.11
CA GLY A 189 13.93 -22.29 6.55
C GLY A 189 13.06 -22.05 5.30
N PHE A 190 12.13 -22.99 5.08
CA PHE A 190 11.21 -23.01 3.93
C PHE A 190 10.39 -21.70 3.80
N ILE A 191 9.85 -21.18 4.90
CA ILE A 191 9.02 -19.97 4.90
C ILE A 191 9.80 -18.76 4.37
N PHE A 192 11.08 -18.62 4.73
CA PHE A 192 11.91 -17.53 4.23
C PHE A 192 12.12 -17.62 2.71
N ARG A 193 12.44 -18.82 2.19
CA ARG A 193 12.58 -19.06 0.74
C ARG A 193 11.28 -18.77 -0.01
N TRP A 194 10.15 -19.23 0.50
CA TRP A 194 8.82 -18.95 -0.03
C TRP A 194 8.55 -17.43 -0.14
N LYS A 195 8.85 -16.69 0.92
CA LYS A 195 8.67 -15.23 0.96
C LYS A 195 9.60 -14.49 0.00
N ILE A 196 10.82 -14.98 -0.23
CA ILE A 196 11.73 -14.44 -1.25
C ILE A 196 11.11 -14.61 -2.65
N VAL A 197 10.51 -15.76 -2.95
CA VAL A 197 9.82 -16.00 -4.23
C VAL A 197 8.66 -15.01 -4.41
N ILE A 198 7.82 -14.80 -3.38
CA ILE A 198 6.72 -13.83 -3.44
C ILE A 198 7.25 -12.41 -3.65
N LEU A 199 8.32 -12.03 -2.96
CA LEU A 199 8.96 -10.72 -3.14
C LEU A 199 9.48 -10.57 -4.56
N ALA A 200 10.26 -11.52 -5.07
CA ALA A 200 10.81 -11.49 -6.42
C ALA A 200 9.70 -11.37 -7.47
N LEU A 201 8.65 -12.18 -7.35
CA LEU A 201 7.48 -12.12 -8.24
C LEU A 201 6.81 -10.73 -8.18
N THR A 202 6.63 -10.17 -6.99
CA THR A 202 6.02 -8.85 -6.80
C THR A 202 6.87 -7.75 -7.46
N LEU A 203 8.20 -7.80 -7.31
CA LEU A 203 9.11 -6.82 -7.91
C LEU A 203 9.12 -6.94 -9.43
N LEU A 204 9.21 -8.14 -9.98
CA LEU A 204 9.15 -8.39 -11.42
C LEU A 204 7.82 -7.92 -12.03
N LEU A 205 6.70 -8.27 -11.41
CA LEU A 205 5.40 -7.81 -11.87
C LEU A 205 5.26 -6.29 -11.77
N SER A 206 5.92 -5.62 -10.80
CA SER A 206 5.87 -4.17 -10.65
C SER A 206 6.56 -3.42 -11.79
N VAL A 207 7.47 -4.06 -12.53
CA VAL A 207 8.09 -3.50 -13.73
C VAL A 207 7.08 -3.43 -14.89
N VAL A 208 6.18 -4.41 -14.99
CA VAL A 208 5.23 -4.57 -16.10
C VAL A 208 3.85 -4.01 -15.77
N ILE A 209 3.36 -4.23 -14.56
CA ILE A 209 2.02 -3.84 -14.09
C ILE A 209 2.15 -2.74 -13.03
N TYR A 210 1.32 -1.71 -13.14
CA TYR A 210 1.31 -0.63 -12.16
C TYR A 210 0.75 -1.11 -10.82
N ARG A 211 1.61 -1.11 -9.78
CA ARG A 211 1.30 -1.48 -8.39
C ARG A 211 0.55 -2.81 -8.25
N PRO A 212 1.06 -3.94 -8.74
CA PRO A 212 0.34 -5.22 -8.74
C PRO A 212 -0.02 -5.68 -7.34
N PHE A 213 0.89 -5.57 -6.38
CA PHE A 213 0.64 -5.96 -4.99
C PHE A 213 -0.48 -5.10 -4.37
N CYS A 214 -0.39 -3.77 -4.49
CA CYS A 214 -1.39 -2.85 -3.93
C CYS A 214 -2.78 -3.03 -4.59
N ARG A 215 -2.80 -3.50 -5.84
CA ARG A 215 -4.01 -3.68 -6.63
C ARG A 215 -4.75 -4.96 -6.29
N TYR A 216 -4.02 -6.08 -6.09
CA TYR A 216 -4.61 -7.42 -6.02
C TYR A 216 -4.47 -8.10 -4.65
N VAL A 217 -3.42 -7.80 -3.88
CA VAL A 217 -3.03 -8.57 -2.69
C VAL A 217 -3.13 -7.78 -1.40
N CYS A 218 -2.84 -6.47 -1.42
CA CYS A 218 -2.66 -5.66 -0.21
C CYS A 218 -3.96 -5.48 0.60
N PRO A 219 -4.04 -5.98 1.85
CA PRO A 219 -5.22 -5.82 2.70
C PRO A 219 -5.45 -4.37 3.13
N LEU A 220 -4.39 -3.59 3.34
CA LEU A 220 -4.50 -2.16 3.63
C LEU A 220 -5.16 -1.41 2.46
N GLY A 221 -4.82 -1.81 1.21
CA GLY A 221 -5.48 -1.32 0.01
C GLY A 221 -6.96 -1.71 -0.09
N ALA A 222 -7.37 -2.85 0.49
CA ALA A 222 -8.77 -3.23 0.61
C ALA A 222 -9.50 -2.32 1.60
N ILE A 223 -8.95 -2.13 2.81
CA ILE A 223 -9.54 -1.28 3.86
C ILE A 223 -9.75 0.15 3.33
N TYR A 224 -8.70 0.83 2.91
CA TYR A 224 -8.84 2.20 2.38
C TYR A 224 -9.67 2.29 1.09
N GLY A 225 -9.75 1.19 0.32
CA GLY A 225 -10.60 1.10 -0.87
C GLY A 225 -12.09 1.22 -0.56
N VAL A 226 -12.54 0.63 0.55
CA VAL A 226 -13.92 0.76 1.03
C VAL A 226 -14.24 2.22 1.35
N PHE A 227 -13.33 2.92 2.02
CA PHE A 227 -13.51 4.32 2.39
C PHE A 227 -13.49 5.29 1.20
N ASN A 228 -12.99 4.89 0.02
CA ASN A 228 -12.91 5.81 -1.12
C ASN A 228 -14.27 6.43 -1.52
N LYS A 229 -15.38 5.74 -1.28
CA LYS A 229 -16.72 6.24 -1.61
C LYS A 229 -17.20 7.33 -0.64
N ILE A 230 -16.80 7.24 0.63
CA ILE A 230 -17.30 8.08 1.72
C ILE A 230 -16.28 9.10 2.24
N SER A 231 -15.01 9.03 1.78
CA SER A 231 -13.95 9.88 2.29
C SER A 231 -14.13 11.35 1.89
N PHE A 232 -13.68 12.25 2.77
CA PHE A 232 -13.71 13.68 2.53
C PHE A 232 -12.88 14.09 1.30
N TYR A 233 -11.66 13.62 1.19
CA TYR A 233 -10.83 13.86 0.01
C TYR A 233 -11.31 12.97 -1.15
N ARG A 234 -12.24 13.46 -1.98
CA ARG A 234 -12.81 12.72 -3.11
C ARG A 234 -12.79 13.53 -4.40
N PHE A 235 -12.86 12.84 -5.53
CA PHE A 235 -13.02 13.50 -6.83
C PHE A 235 -14.50 13.66 -7.17
N LYS A 236 -14.86 14.83 -7.68
CA LYS A 236 -16.16 15.13 -8.26
C LYS A 236 -15.97 15.41 -9.74
N VAL A 237 -16.88 14.91 -10.58
CA VAL A 237 -16.89 15.17 -12.03
C VAL A 237 -18.11 16.04 -12.30
N ASP A 238 -17.84 17.20 -12.90
CA ASP A 238 -18.86 18.12 -13.38
C ASP A 238 -19.39 17.57 -14.72
N GLU A 239 -20.65 17.15 -14.74
CA GLU A 239 -21.27 16.51 -15.90
C GLU A 239 -21.48 17.50 -17.05
N GLU A 240 -21.70 18.78 -16.76
CA GLU A 240 -21.89 19.83 -17.77
C GLU A 240 -20.60 20.14 -18.53
N LYS A 241 -19.46 20.10 -17.82
CA LYS A 241 -18.12 20.30 -18.41
C LYS A 241 -17.51 19.04 -19.00
N CYS A 242 -18.03 17.86 -18.64
CA CYS A 242 -17.47 16.58 -19.03
C CYS A 242 -17.96 16.14 -20.40
N THR A 243 -17.11 16.25 -21.42
CA THR A 243 -17.39 15.78 -22.79
C THR A 243 -17.21 14.28 -22.98
N LYS A 244 -16.95 13.51 -21.92
CA LYS A 244 -16.72 12.05 -21.94
C LYS A 244 -15.60 11.61 -22.92
N CYS A 245 -14.63 12.47 -23.20
CA CYS A 245 -13.55 12.24 -24.19
C CYS A 245 -12.58 11.10 -23.82
N GLY A 246 -12.66 10.56 -22.59
CA GLY A 246 -11.84 9.44 -22.13
C GLY A 246 -10.37 9.75 -21.84
N ALA A 247 -9.89 10.99 -21.95
CA ALA A 247 -8.51 11.37 -21.70
C ALA A 247 -8.05 11.01 -20.27
N CYS A 248 -8.91 11.20 -19.28
CA CYS A 248 -8.67 10.83 -17.89
C CYS A 248 -8.45 9.32 -17.69
N GLN A 249 -9.19 8.46 -18.41
CA GLN A 249 -9.01 7.01 -18.37
C GLN A 249 -7.72 6.59 -19.08
N LYS A 250 -7.43 7.17 -20.25
CA LYS A 250 -6.20 6.88 -21.03
C LYS A 250 -4.94 7.21 -20.23
N THR A 251 -4.96 8.27 -19.40
CA THR A 251 -3.84 8.66 -18.54
C THR A 251 -3.75 7.79 -17.28
N CYS A 252 -4.86 7.24 -16.82
CA CYS A 252 -4.91 6.46 -15.58
C CYS A 252 -4.14 5.14 -15.72
N LYS A 253 -3.08 4.97 -14.93
CA LYS A 253 -2.27 3.74 -14.91
C LYS A 253 -3.05 2.52 -14.37
N LEU A 254 -4.13 2.77 -13.61
CA LEU A 254 -5.04 1.75 -13.09
C LEU A 254 -6.23 1.48 -14.03
N ASP A 255 -6.30 2.21 -15.14
CA ASP A 255 -7.34 2.11 -16.17
C ASP A 255 -8.76 2.25 -15.59
N ILE A 256 -8.95 3.26 -14.73
CA ILE A 256 -10.24 3.57 -14.13
C ILE A 256 -10.98 4.55 -15.04
N PRO A 257 -12.26 4.28 -15.40
CA PRO A 257 -13.11 5.24 -16.10
C PRO A 257 -13.55 6.34 -15.12
N VAL A 258 -12.69 7.32 -14.87
CA VAL A 258 -12.88 8.37 -13.84
C VAL A 258 -14.13 9.18 -14.09
N TRP A 259 -14.47 9.43 -15.35
CA TRP A 259 -15.68 10.14 -15.74
C TRP A 259 -16.98 9.43 -15.32
N ARG A 260 -16.95 8.09 -15.16
CA ARG A 260 -18.09 7.27 -14.72
C ARG A 260 -18.01 6.91 -13.23
N ASN A 261 -16.80 6.64 -12.72
CA ASN A 261 -16.58 6.21 -11.35
C ASN A 261 -15.33 6.89 -10.76
N PRO A 262 -15.42 8.17 -10.38
CA PRO A 262 -14.30 8.95 -9.88
C PRO A 262 -13.74 8.43 -8.54
N ASN A 263 -14.60 7.80 -7.73
CA ASN A 263 -14.25 7.30 -6.39
C ASN A 263 -14.19 5.77 -6.33
N SER A 264 -13.75 5.14 -7.43
CA SER A 264 -13.50 3.70 -7.46
C SER A 264 -12.64 3.26 -6.28
N ALA A 265 -12.95 2.07 -5.72
CA ALA A 265 -12.15 1.45 -4.66
C ALA A 265 -10.67 1.23 -5.05
N ASP A 266 -10.32 1.33 -6.32
CA ASP A 266 -8.95 1.19 -6.83
C ASP A 266 -8.22 2.52 -6.97
N CYS A 267 -8.93 3.66 -6.94
CA CYS A 267 -8.34 4.98 -7.16
C CYS A 267 -7.43 5.40 -6.00
N ILE A 268 -6.13 5.55 -6.28
CA ILE A 268 -5.13 6.05 -5.31
C ILE A 268 -5.06 7.59 -5.25
N ARG A 269 -5.93 8.26 -5.96
CA ARG A 269 -6.07 9.73 -5.96
C ARG A 269 -4.80 10.50 -6.31
N CYS A 270 -4.03 9.98 -7.25
CA CYS A 270 -2.77 10.60 -7.70
C CYS A 270 -2.94 11.97 -8.39
N GLY A 271 -4.14 12.34 -8.82
CA GLY A 271 -4.43 13.62 -9.45
C GLY A 271 -4.09 13.74 -10.94
N GLU A 272 -3.46 12.74 -11.55
CA GLU A 272 -3.07 12.79 -12.96
C GLU A 272 -4.27 13.01 -13.90
N CYS A 273 -5.43 12.40 -13.59
CA CYS A 273 -6.67 12.59 -14.36
C CYS A 273 -7.22 14.01 -14.29
N LYS A 274 -7.11 14.67 -13.12
CA LYS A 274 -7.51 16.08 -12.95
C LYS A 274 -6.60 16.99 -13.77
N ALA A 275 -5.30 16.74 -13.72
CA ALA A 275 -4.31 17.58 -14.42
C ALA A 275 -4.42 17.51 -15.95
N ILE A 276 -4.83 16.37 -16.52
CA ILE A 276 -4.95 16.16 -17.97
C ILE A 276 -6.32 16.58 -18.53
N CYS A 277 -7.31 16.87 -17.69
CA CYS A 277 -8.65 17.17 -18.16
C CYS A 277 -8.72 18.50 -18.90
N PRO A 278 -9.05 18.53 -20.22
CA PRO A 278 -9.05 19.74 -21.02
C PRO A 278 -10.13 20.74 -20.57
N HIS A 279 -11.23 20.23 -20.08
CA HIS A 279 -12.37 21.05 -19.66
C HIS A 279 -12.38 21.33 -18.15
N SER A 280 -11.31 20.95 -17.41
CA SER A 280 -11.24 21.08 -15.94
C SER A 280 -12.47 20.51 -15.23
N ALA A 281 -13.11 19.50 -15.82
CA ALA A 281 -14.33 18.88 -15.30
C ALA A 281 -14.11 18.04 -14.03
N ILE A 282 -12.86 17.78 -13.63
CA ILE A 282 -12.54 16.98 -12.45
C ILE A 282 -12.03 17.91 -11.35
N SER A 283 -12.78 17.98 -10.26
CA SER A 283 -12.45 18.76 -9.07
C SER A 283 -12.18 17.85 -7.87
N VAL A 284 -11.53 18.39 -6.85
CA VAL A 284 -11.48 17.79 -5.52
C VAL A 284 -12.64 18.38 -4.74
N GLY A 285 -13.47 17.56 -4.19
CA GLY A 285 -14.57 17.98 -3.32
C GLY A 285 -14.41 17.39 -1.92
N ILE A 286 -14.88 18.13 -0.97
CA ILE A 286 -15.14 17.68 0.38
C ILE A 286 -16.56 17.16 0.43
#